data_a8c62e2bb8e285979a0767855f8a4f27
#
_entry.id   a8c62e2bb8e285979a0767855f8a4f27
#
_cell.length_a   1.000
_cell.length_b   1.000
_cell.length_c   1.000
_cell.angle_alpha   90.00
_cell.angle_beta   90.00
_cell.angle_gamma   90.00
#
_symmetry.space_group_name_H-M   'P 1'
#
loop_
_entity.id
_entity.type
_entity.pdbx_description
1 polymer ?
#
loop_
_entity_poly.entity_id
_entity_poly.type
_entity_poly.pdbx_seq_one_letter_code
_entity_poly.pdbx_strand_id
1 'polypeptide(L)'
;MKQGRLLLIPNLLGETKIEENLPSSLKQTLESTNIYIVENVRSARRFIKKVLPEKNIDNTIFFSYGKHDSLDLEKDFLLNILAGEDIGLISEAGVPAVADPGSKIIEYAHQFKVVVKPLVGPSSILMALMSSGMNGQNFAFNGYLPIDQKERIKKIRELEKISQNRNQTQIFMETPYRNNKLYETLKKTCNHNTKLCIASNITEEHESIISKTIGEWKNIRLDLNKKPTIFLIS
;
A
#
# COMPACT_ATOMS: atom_id res chain seq x y z
N MET A 1 -34.33 -9.22 0.11
CA MET A 1 -33.48 -8.51 1.08
C MET A 1 -32.37 -7.80 0.29
N LYS A 2 -31.88 -6.65 0.75
CA LYS A 2 -30.78 -5.94 0.06
C LYS A 2 -29.49 -6.69 0.38
N GLN A 3 -28.73 -7.04 -0.66
CA GLN A 3 -27.43 -7.69 -0.53
C GLN A 3 -26.41 -6.74 0.14
N GLY A 4 -25.53 -7.26 1.00
CA GLY A 4 -24.42 -6.52 1.59
C GLY A 4 -23.34 -6.15 0.55
N ARG A 5 -22.35 -5.38 0.98
CA ARG A 5 -21.27 -4.85 0.13
C ARG A 5 -19.90 -5.27 0.67
N LEU A 6 -18.91 -5.36 -0.20
CA LEU A 6 -17.50 -5.42 0.18
C LEU A 6 -16.96 -3.99 0.26
N LEU A 7 -16.55 -3.56 1.44
CA LEU A 7 -15.99 -2.23 1.70
C LEU A 7 -14.46 -2.34 1.77
N LEU A 8 -13.76 -1.67 0.86
CA LEU A 8 -12.29 -1.62 0.89
C LEU A 8 -11.86 -0.48 1.81
N ILE A 9 -11.49 -0.83 3.03
CA ILE A 9 -11.21 0.11 4.11
C ILE A 9 -9.72 0.40 4.18
N PRO A 10 -9.29 1.65 3.95
CA PRO A 10 -7.89 2.02 4.05
C PRO A 10 -7.42 2.07 5.50
N ASN A 11 -6.12 1.84 5.69
CA ASN A 11 -5.41 2.01 6.95
C ASN A 11 -4.40 3.17 6.87
N LEU A 12 -3.85 3.58 7.99
CA LEU A 12 -2.73 4.50 8.04
C LEU A 12 -1.48 3.88 7.40
N LEU A 13 -0.58 4.70 6.89
CA LEU A 13 0.71 4.23 6.35
C LEU A 13 1.75 3.97 7.45
N GLY A 14 1.59 4.63 8.59
CA GLY A 14 2.48 4.51 9.73
C GLY A 14 1.89 5.19 10.98
N GLU A 15 2.76 5.56 11.93
CA GLU A 15 2.35 6.23 13.17
C GLU A 15 2.06 7.72 12.89
N THR A 16 0.78 8.04 12.72
CA THR A 16 0.33 9.38 12.35
C THR A 16 -1.06 9.67 12.93
N LYS A 17 -1.52 10.94 12.84
CA LYS A 17 -2.85 11.34 13.24
C LYS A 17 -3.90 10.90 12.23
N ILE A 18 -5.02 10.41 12.74
CA ILE A 18 -6.14 9.91 11.92
C ILE A 18 -6.73 11.04 11.09
N GLU A 19 -6.98 12.18 11.71
CA GLU A 19 -7.67 13.32 11.14
C GLU A 19 -6.95 13.93 9.93
N GLU A 20 -5.64 13.76 9.86
CA GLU A 20 -4.80 14.26 8.78
C GLU A 20 -4.75 13.30 7.57
N ASN A 21 -5.08 12.01 7.78
CA ASN A 21 -4.84 10.97 6.78
C ASN A 21 -6.08 10.17 6.35
N LEU A 22 -7.12 10.16 7.17
CA LEU A 22 -8.33 9.40 6.89
C LEU A 22 -9.57 10.31 6.95
N PRO A 23 -10.54 10.12 6.05
CA PRO A 23 -11.75 10.94 6.04
C PRO A 23 -12.62 10.66 7.27
N SER A 24 -13.28 11.69 7.78
CA SER A 24 -14.19 11.59 8.95
C SER A 24 -15.33 10.58 8.73
N SER A 25 -15.77 10.39 7.48
CA SER A 25 -16.79 9.40 7.09
C SER A 25 -16.39 7.95 7.38
N LEU A 26 -15.09 7.69 7.60
CA LEU A 26 -14.62 6.34 7.95
C LEU A 26 -15.21 5.88 9.30
N LYS A 27 -15.37 6.77 10.27
CA LYS A 27 -15.98 6.44 11.57
C LYS A 27 -17.38 5.83 11.39
N GLN A 28 -18.23 6.47 10.61
CA GLN A 28 -19.58 5.97 10.33
C GLN A 28 -19.55 4.60 9.65
N THR A 29 -18.62 4.39 8.72
CA THR A 29 -18.44 3.07 8.08
C THR A 29 -18.05 1.99 9.09
N LEU A 30 -17.05 2.27 9.94
CA LEU A 30 -16.63 1.34 10.98
C LEU A 30 -17.71 1.08 12.02
N GLU A 31 -18.53 2.07 12.36
CA GLU A 31 -19.65 1.93 13.29
C GLU A 31 -20.68 0.92 12.78
N SER A 32 -21.04 1.01 11.49
CA SER A 32 -22.07 0.16 10.86
C SER A 32 -21.57 -1.21 10.41
N THR A 33 -20.23 -1.45 10.35
CA THR A 33 -19.66 -2.71 9.86
C THR A 33 -19.21 -3.58 11.03
N ASN A 34 -19.67 -4.84 11.09
CA ASN A 34 -19.33 -5.77 12.17
C ASN A 34 -18.57 -7.01 11.71
N ILE A 35 -18.35 -7.18 10.40
CA ILE A 35 -17.61 -8.30 9.83
C ILE A 35 -16.42 -7.76 9.05
N TYR A 36 -15.23 -8.27 9.33
CA TYR A 36 -14.00 -7.84 8.67
C TYR A 36 -13.16 -9.01 8.18
N ILE A 37 -12.56 -8.84 7.03
CA ILE A 37 -11.51 -9.71 6.50
C ILE A 37 -10.20 -8.93 6.61
N VAL A 38 -9.19 -9.51 7.25
CA VAL A 38 -7.95 -8.83 7.64
C VAL A 38 -6.75 -9.76 7.54
N GLU A 39 -5.56 -9.23 7.33
CA GLU A 39 -4.33 -10.03 7.37
C GLU A 39 -3.92 -10.38 8.80
N ASN A 40 -4.09 -9.43 9.72
CA ASN A 40 -3.77 -9.61 11.14
C ASN A 40 -4.87 -9.02 12.02
N VAL A 41 -5.56 -9.90 12.73
CA VAL A 41 -6.68 -9.52 13.60
C VAL A 41 -6.26 -8.54 14.69
N ARG A 42 -5.04 -8.68 15.24
CA ARG A 42 -4.56 -7.81 16.34
C ARG A 42 -4.31 -6.39 15.85
N SER A 43 -3.70 -6.20 14.68
CA SER A 43 -3.50 -4.86 14.10
C SER A 43 -4.81 -4.23 13.67
N ALA A 44 -5.71 -4.99 13.05
CA ALA A 44 -7.02 -4.50 12.66
C ALA A 44 -7.86 -4.04 13.87
N ARG A 45 -7.89 -4.81 14.95
CA ARG A 45 -8.57 -4.41 16.21
C ARG A 45 -7.99 -3.10 16.75
N ARG A 46 -6.65 -2.95 16.77
CA ARG A 46 -6.01 -1.70 17.22
C ARG A 46 -6.36 -0.53 16.32
N PHE A 47 -6.35 -0.71 15.00
CA PHE A 47 -6.73 0.31 14.04
C PHE A 47 -8.19 0.77 14.26
N ILE A 48 -9.14 -0.18 14.33
CA ILE A 48 -10.55 0.14 14.55
C ILE A 48 -10.72 0.91 15.88
N LYS A 49 -10.09 0.46 16.96
CA LYS A 49 -10.13 1.16 18.26
C LYS A 49 -9.46 2.53 18.25
N LYS A 50 -8.43 2.72 17.41
CA LYS A 50 -7.78 4.02 17.24
C LYS A 50 -8.72 5.01 16.54
N VAL A 51 -9.48 4.57 15.52
CA VAL A 51 -10.43 5.40 14.76
C VAL A 51 -11.75 5.59 15.51
N LEU A 52 -12.24 4.55 16.16
CA LEU A 52 -13.54 4.48 16.84
C LEU A 52 -13.39 3.83 18.24
N PRO A 53 -12.92 4.58 19.24
CA PRO A 53 -12.64 4.05 20.59
C PRO A 53 -13.82 3.38 21.27
N GLU A 54 -15.03 3.83 21.01
CA GLU A 54 -16.29 3.33 21.57
C GLU A 54 -16.76 2.01 20.95
N LYS A 55 -16.24 1.59 19.79
CA LYS A 55 -16.68 0.35 19.12
C LYS A 55 -16.47 -0.87 20.01
N ASN A 56 -17.53 -1.66 20.21
CA ASN A 56 -17.42 -2.96 20.89
C ASN A 56 -16.79 -3.98 19.94
N ILE A 57 -15.51 -4.28 20.16
CA ILE A 57 -14.73 -5.25 19.38
C ILE A 57 -15.13 -6.70 19.65
N ASP A 58 -15.70 -7.01 20.82
CA ASP A 58 -16.07 -8.37 21.17
C ASP A 58 -17.28 -8.87 20.39
N ASN A 59 -18.12 -7.94 19.91
CA ASN A 59 -19.24 -8.24 19.02
C ASN A 59 -18.86 -8.18 17.53
N THR A 60 -17.56 -8.07 17.22
CA THR A 60 -17.06 -7.93 15.85
C THR A 60 -16.42 -9.23 15.39
N ILE A 61 -16.81 -9.68 14.20
CA ILE A 61 -16.29 -10.90 13.58
C ILE A 61 -15.09 -10.54 12.72
N PHE A 62 -13.99 -11.30 12.90
CA PHE A 62 -12.78 -11.15 12.10
C PHE A 62 -12.43 -12.47 11.44
N PHE A 63 -12.33 -12.46 10.13
CA PHE A 63 -11.76 -13.54 9.33
C PHE A 63 -10.36 -13.13 8.89
N SER A 64 -9.36 -13.98 9.17
CA SER A 64 -8.01 -13.72 8.68
C SER A 64 -7.76 -14.38 7.33
N TYR A 65 -7.01 -13.71 6.47
CA TYR A 65 -6.57 -14.22 5.20
C TYR A 65 -5.07 -13.99 5.00
N GLY A 66 -4.37 -15.01 4.53
CA GLY A 66 -2.93 -14.95 4.36
C GLY A 66 -2.37 -16.31 3.92
N LYS A 67 -1.04 -16.48 4.01
CA LYS A 67 -0.38 -17.71 3.56
C LYS A 67 -0.76 -18.96 4.35
N HIS A 68 -1.27 -18.81 5.55
CA HIS A 68 -1.57 -19.90 6.49
C HIS A 68 -3.03 -19.90 6.96
N ASP A 69 -3.87 -19.01 6.44
CA ASP A 69 -5.24 -18.84 6.89
C ASP A 69 -6.22 -19.51 5.93
N SER A 70 -7.27 -20.08 6.50
CA SER A 70 -8.30 -20.82 5.78
C SER A 70 -9.59 -20.01 5.66
N LEU A 71 -9.53 -18.79 5.12
CA LEU A 71 -10.74 -18.04 4.79
C LEU A 71 -11.57 -18.83 3.78
N ASP A 72 -12.76 -19.26 4.19
CA ASP A 72 -13.74 -19.89 3.31
C ASP A 72 -14.57 -18.78 2.63
N LEU A 73 -14.24 -18.51 1.35
CA LEU A 73 -14.91 -17.44 0.59
C LEU A 73 -16.42 -17.65 0.44
N GLU A 74 -16.90 -18.90 0.47
CA GLU A 74 -18.33 -19.18 0.42
C GLU A 74 -18.99 -18.91 1.80
N LYS A 75 -18.49 -19.52 2.86
CA LYS A 75 -19.09 -19.46 4.20
C LYS A 75 -18.84 -18.11 4.89
N ASP A 76 -17.58 -17.66 4.88
CA ASP A 76 -17.17 -16.52 5.67
C ASP A 76 -17.44 -15.20 4.95
N PHE A 77 -17.50 -15.22 3.61
CA PHE A 77 -17.76 -14.01 2.82
C PHE A 77 -19.15 -14.04 2.17
N LEU A 78 -19.41 -14.97 1.22
CA LEU A 78 -20.59 -14.90 0.36
C LEU A 78 -21.91 -15.05 1.14
N LEU A 79 -22.01 -15.99 2.08
CA LEU A 79 -23.23 -16.19 2.86
C LEU A 79 -23.56 -14.97 3.72
N ASN A 80 -22.58 -14.30 4.32
CA ASN A 80 -22.80 -13.07 5.08
C ASN A 80 -23.26 -11.93 4.17
N ILE A 81 -22.66 -11.78 2.98
CA ILE A 81 -23.09 -10.78 1.98
C ILE A 81 -24.55 -11.03 1.55
N LEU A 82 -24.92 -12.29 1.30
CA LEU A 82 -26.29 -12.65 0.92
C LEU A 82 -27.30 -12.43 2.08
N ALA A 83 -26.86 -12.55 3.32
CA ALA A 83 -27.65 -12.20 4.50
C ALA A 83 -27.87 -10.70 4.66
N GLY A 84 -27.19 -9.86 3.87
CA GLY A 84 -27.34 -8.40 3.87
C GLY A 84 -26.24 -7.68 4.66
N GLU A 85 -25.22 -8.39 5.14
CA GLU A 85 -24.15 -7.82 5.94
C GLU A 85 -23.05 -7.18 5.06
N ASP A 86 -22.66 -5.96 5.37
CA ASP A 86 -21.47 -5.33 4.79
C ASP A 86 -20.21 -5.94 5.41
N ILE A 87 -19.23 -6.27 4.58
CA ILE A 87 -17.94 -6.81 5.01
C ILE A 87 -16.82 -5.82 4.70
N GLY A 88 -16.00 -5.47 5.70
CA GLY A 88 -14.83 -4.62 5.55
C GLY A 88 -13.58 -5.44 5.23
N LEU A 89 -12.88 -5.13 4.14
CA LEU A 89 -11.54 -5.60 3.88
C LEU A 89 -10.55 -4.53 4.32
N ILE A 90 -9.71 -4.81 5.32
CA ILE A 90 -8.71 -3.87 5.88
C ILE A 90 -7.31 -4.38 5.57
N SER A 91 -6.47 -3.50 5.01
CA SER A 91 -5.04 -3.75 4.79
C SER A 91 -4.19 -3.43 6.02
N GLU A 92 -2.96 -3.95 6.07
CA GLU A 92 -2.01 -3.59 7.14
C GLU A 92 -1.55 -2.13 7.01
N ALA A 93 -1.45 -1.57 5.79
CA ALA A 93 -1.10 -0.17 5.58
C ALA A 93 -1.69 0.36 4.26
N GLY A 94 -2.18 1.60 4.24
CA GLY A 94 -2.71 2.24 3.04
C GLY A 94 -4.00 1.62 2.51
N VAL A 95 -4.16 1.60 1.18
CA VAL A 95 -5.38 1.10 0.52
C VAL A 95 -5.30 -0.41 0.25
N PRO A 96 -6.37 -1.18 0.50
CA PRO A 96 -6.41 -2.62 0.27
C PRO A 96 -6.16 -3.01 -1.19
N ALA A 97 -5.56 -4.18 -1.40
CA ALA A 97 -5.30 -4.81 -2.69
C ALA A 97 -4.35 -4.04 -3.65
N VAL A 98 -3.70 -2.97 -3.17
CA VAL A 98 -2.66 -2.25 -3.93
C VAL A 98 -1.30 -2.53 -3.28
N ALA A 99 -0.47 -3.33 -3.93
CA ALA A 99 0.77 -3.89 -3.37
C ALA A 99 0.56 -4.75 -2.11
N ASP A 100 -0.64 -5.23 -1.92
CA ASP A 100 -1.16 -5.87 -0.72
C ASP A 100 -2.07 -7.04 -1.13
N PRO A 101 -2.20 -8.10 -0.33
CA PRO A 101 -3.16 -9.16 -0.59
C PRO A 101 -4.61 -8.63 -0.64
N GLY A 102 -5.54 -9.45 -1.16
CA GLY A 102 -6.97 -9.12 -1.17
C GLY A 102 -7.61 -9.15 -2.57
N SER A 103 -6.80 -9.13 -3.63
CA SER A 103 -7.30 -9.17 -5.02
C SER A 103 -8.23 -10.35 -5.29
N LYS A 104 -7.93 -11.53 -4.74
CA LYS A 104 -8.77 -12.74 -4.89
C LYS A 104 -10.15 -12.59 -4.25
N ILE A 105 -10.26 -11.89 -3.11
CA ILE A 105 -11.53 -11.63 -2.44
C ILE A 105 -12.37 -10.68 -3.30
N ILE A 106 -11.74 -9.66 -3.88
CA ILE A 106 -12.38 -8.71 -4.77
C ILE A 106 -12.83 -9.39 -6.07
N GLU A 107 -11.98 -10.25 -6.65
CA GLU A 107 -12.32 -11.05 -7.83
C GLU A 107 -13.53 -11.93 -7.55
N TYR A 108 -13.55 -12.64 -6.42
CA TYR A 108 -14.68 -13.46 -6.00
C TYR A 108 -15.95 -12.64 -5.79
N ALA A 109 -15.85 -11.45 -5.18
CA ALA A 109 -16.97 -10.53 -5.05
C ALA A 109 -17.57 -10.16 -6.41
N HIS A 110 -16.75 -9.87 -7.41
CA HIS A 110 -17.22 -9.58 -8.78
C HIS A 110 -17.89 -10.77 -9.45
N GLN A 111 -17.39 -12.01 -9.26
CA GLN A 111 -18.01 -13.22 -9.79
C GLN A 111 -19.46 -13.38 -9.32
N PHE A 112 -19.75 -13.03 -8.08
CA PHE A 112 -21.09 -13.07 -7.48
C PHE A 112 -21.84 -11.74 -7.51
N LYS A 113 -21.38 -10.77 -8.33
CA LYS A 113 -22.02 -9.46 -8.51
C LYS A 113 -22.20 -8.69 -7.19
N VAL A 114 -21.33 -8.93 -6.22
CA VAL A 114 -21.28 -8.17 -4.97
C VAL A 114 -20.77 -6.76 -5.26
N VAL A 115 -21.43 -5.75 -4.69
CA VAL A 115 -20.97 -4.36 -4.82
C VAL A 115 -19.66 -4.18 -4.05
N VAL A 116 -18.60 -3.83 -4.76
CA VAL A 116 -17.30 -3.48 -4.19
C VAL A 116 -17.20 -1.97 -4.06
N LYS A 117 -17.03 -1.46 -2.84
CA LYS A 117 -16.97 -0.02 -2.54
C LYS A 117 -15.58 0.35 -2.01
N PRO A 118 -14.70 0.96 -2.81
CA PRO A 118 -13.45 1.51 -2.31
C PRO A 118 -13.74 2.75 -1.46
N LEU A 119 -13.04 2.87 -0.33
CA LEU A 119 -13.07 4.07 0.50
C LEU A 119 -11.82 4.91 0.25
N VAL A 120 -11.95 6.22 0.46
CA VAL A 120 -10.84 7.17 0.30
C VAL A 120 -9.81 6.96 1.42
N GLY A 121 -8.54 6.88 1.05
CA GLY A 121 -7.44 6.74 2.00
C GLY A 121 -6.06 6.92 1.38
N PRO A 122 -5.00 6.92 2.19
CA PRO A 122 -3.65 7.19 1.76
C PRO A 122 -3.07 6.02 0.95
N SER A 123 -2.23 6.36 -0.04
CA SER A 123 -1.42 5.41 -0.80
C SER A 123 0.02 5.94 -0.90
N SER A 124 0.98 5.23 -0.31
CA SER A 124 2.39 5.63 -0.37
C SER A 124 2.91 5.74 -1.81
N ILE A 125 2.41 4.91 -2.72
CA ILE A 125 2.77 4.91 -4.14
C ILE A 125 2.34 6.21 -4.81
N LEU A 126 1.06 6.60 -4.63
CA LEU A 126 0.53 7.82 -5.23
C LEU A 126 1.07 9.08 -4.55
N MET A 127 1.24 9.06 -3.23
CA MET A 127 1.82 10.19 -2.47
C MET A 127 3.28 10.42 -2.85
N ALA A 128 4.06 9.37 -3.05
CA ALA A 128 5.43 9.48 -3.56
C ALA A 128 5.45 10.03 -4.99
N LEU A 129 4.57 9.57 -5.87
CA LEU A 129 4.49 10.03 -7.26
C LEU A 129 4.12 11.52 -7.32
N MET A 130 3.07 11.94 -6.64
CA MET A 130 2.59 13.34 -6.67
C MET A 130 3.62 14.33 -6.13
N SER A 131 4.49 13.90 -5.22
CA SER A 131 5.54 14.73 -4.63
C SER A 131 6.91 14.61 -5.30
N SER A 132 7.08 13.68 -6.27
CA SER A 132 8.36 13.41 -6.93
C SER A 132 8.77 14.45 -7.96
N GLY A 133 7.82 15.20 -8.53
CA GLY A 133 8.03 16.07 -9.69
C GLY A 133 8.29 15.31 -11.01
N MET A 134 7.93 14.02 -11.06
CA MET A 134 8.03 13.15 -12.24
C MET A 134 6.70 13.04 -12.98
N ASN A 135 6.69 12.35 -14.14
CA ASN A 135 5.49 12.19 -14.96
C ASN A 135 4.40 11.37 -14.25
N GLY A 136 3.33 12.04 -13.82
CA GLY A 136 2.16 11.41 -13.19
C GLY A 136 1.08 10.92 -14.16
N GLN A 137 1.22 11.18 -15.48
CA GLN A 137 0.28 10.70 -16.48
C GLN A 137 0.69 9.34 -17.07
N ASN A 138 1.98 9.02 -17.00
CA ASN A 138 2.52 7.76 -17.48
C ASN A 138 3.49 7.21 -16.43
N PHE A 139 3.05 6.22 -15.66
CA PHE A 139 3.84 5.59 -14.61
C PHE A 139 3.54 4.09 -14.51
N ALA A 140 4.47 3.37 -13.94
CA ALA A 140 4.30 1.95 -13.63
C ALA A 140 4.82 1.64 -12.22
N PHE A 141 4.02 0.90 -11.44
CA PHE A 141 4.45 0.32 -10.19
C PHE A 141 4.97 -1.09 -10.41
N ASN A 142 6.21 -1.34 -10.04
CA ASN A 142 6.94 -2.59 -10.30
C ASN A 142 7.07 -3.49 -9.06
N GLY A 143 6.46 -3.12 -7.94
CA GLY A 143 6.56 -3.88 -6.69
C GLY A 143 7.99 -3.95 -6.14
N TYR A 144 8.36 -5.11 -5.61
CA TYR A 144 9.71 -5.39 -5.13
C TYR A 144 10.65 -5.76 -6.26
N LEU A 145 11.88 -5.22 -6.24
CA LEU A 145 12.92 -5.63 -7.17
C LEU A 145 13.55 -6.97 -6.74
N PRO A 146 14.21 -7.70 -7.68
CA PRO A 146 14.85 -8.98 -7.38
C PRO A 146 15.84 -8.91 -6.21
N ILE A 147 15.83 -9.93 -5.35
CA ILE A 147 16.74 -10.02 -4.18
C ILE A 147 18.17 -10.28 -4.65
N ASP A 148 18.37 -11.13 -5.69
CA ASP A 148 19.66 -11.36 -6.29
C ASP A 148 20.24 -10.07 -6.86
N GLN A 149 21.53 -9.83 -6.61
CA GLN A 149 22.17 -8.58 -6.99
C GLN A 149 22.30 -8.42 -8.52
N LYS A 150 22.59 -9.50 -9.24
CA LYS A 150 22.78 -9.44 -10.71
C LYS A 150 21.43 -9.18 -11.38
N GLU A 151 20.41 -9.91 -10.98
CA GLU A 151 19.06 -9.74 -11.49
C GLU A 151 18.48 -8.36 -11.13
N ARG A 152 18.74 -7.85 -9.94
CA ARG A 152 18.34 -6.50 -9.53
C ARG A 152 19.00 -5.42 -10.39
N ILE A 153 20.30 -5.53 -10.66
CA ILE A 153 21.00 -4.59 -11.55
C ILE A 153 20.43 -4.63 -12.96
N LYS A 154 20.17 -5.84 -13.49
CA LYS A 154 19.56 -6.02 -14.80
C LYS A 154 18.17 -5.37 -14.85
N LYS A 155 17.34 -5.60 -13.82
CA LYS A 155 15.99 -5.01 -13.73
C LYS A 155 16.05 -3.48 -13.63
N ILE A 156 16.94 -2.91 -12.83
CA ILE A 156 17.11 -1.45 -12.73
C ILE A 156 17.44 -0.84 -14.09
N ARG A 157 18.38 -1.43 -14.85
CA ARG A 157 18.74 -0.95 -16.19
C ARG A 157 17.57 -1.05 -17.19
N GLU A 158 16.79 -2.13 -17.10
CA GLU A 158 15.57 -2.28 -17.89
C GLU A 158 14.57 -1.17 -17.59
N LEU A 159 14.28 -0.93 -16.31
CA LEU A 159 13.33 0.10 -15.87
C LEU A 159 13.81 1.51 -16.27
N GLU A 160 15.09 1.80 -16.12
CA GLU A 160 15.67 3.07 -16.56
C GLU A 160 15.50 3.27 -18.08
N LYS A 161 15.79 2.25 -18.89
CA LYS A 161 15.58 2.30 -20.34
C LYS A 161 14.12 2.49 -20.72
N ILE A 162 13.19 1.82 -20.02
CA ILE A 162 11.74 2.01 -20.24
C ILE A 162 11.34 3.44 -19.89
N SER A 163 11.84 3.95 -18.77
CA SER A 163 11.57 5.31 -18.32
C SER A 163 11.97 6.34 -19.38
N GLN A 164 13.19 6.26 -19.86
CA GLN A 164 13.73 7.18 -20.88
C GLN A 164 12.98 7.07 -22.23
N ASN A 165 12.76 5.84 -22.71
CA ASN A 165 12.17 5.62 -24.04
C ASN A 165 10.67 5.94 -24.10
N ARG A 166 9.96 5.80 -22.98
CA ARG A 166 8.49 5.96 -22.92
C ARG A 166 8.04 7.18 -22.12
N ASN A 167 8.97 7.97 -21.60
CA ASN A 167 8.68 9.04 -20.63
C ASN A 167 7.75 8.54 -19.51
N GLN A 168 8.12 7.37 -18.91
CA GLN A 168 7.30 6.67 -17.92
C GLN A 168 8.01 6.62 -16.58
N THR A 169 7.41 7.16 -15.53
CA THR A 169 7.94 7.05 -14.16
C THR A 169 7.88 5.61 -13.69
N GLN A 170 9.01 5.05 -13.28
CA GLN A 170 9.10 3.72 -12.72
C GLN A 170 9.11 3.80 -11.20
N ILE A 171 8.11 3.19 -10.55
CA ILE A 171 7.93 3.19 -9.10
C ILE A 171 8.19 1.77 -8.59
N PHE A 172 8.96 1.64 -7.53
CA PHE A 172 9.25 0.36 -6.90
C PHE A 172 9.57 0.53 -5.41
N MET A 173 9.58 -0.56 -4.68
CA MET A 173 9.87 -0.56 -3.26
C MET A 173 10.80 -1.71 -2.87
N GLU A 174 11.29 -1.67 -1.64
CA GLU A 174 12.06 -2.72 -1.02
C GLU A 174 11.63 -2.88 0.45
N THR A 175 12.00 -4.00 1.06
CA THR A 175 11.80 -4.16 2.49
C THR A 175 12.67 -3.17 3.28
N PRO A 176 12.19 -2.61 4.42
CA PRO A 176 12.90 -1.57 5.16
C PRO A 176 14.36 -1.89 5.51
N TYR A 177 14.68 -3.17 5.72
CA TYR A 177 16.05 -3.61 6.05
C TYR A 177 17.00 -3.66 4.84
N ARG A 178 16.48 -3.63 3.61
CA ARG A 178 17.27 -3.70 2.37
C ARG A 178 17.32 -2.36 1.62
N ASN A 179 16.63 -1.34 2.08
CA ASN A 179 16.57 -0.03 1.44
C ASN A 179 17.94 0.60 1.20
N ASN A 180 18.84 0.56 2.19
CA ASN A 180 20.20 1.08 2.04
C ASN A 180 20.95 0.36 0.90
N LYS A 181 20.80 -0.97 0.80
CA LYS A 181 21.44 -1.76 -0.27
C LYS A 181 20.86 -1.41 -1.65
N LEU A 182 19.56 -1.18 -1.74
CA LEU A 182 18.91 -0.75 -2.98
C LEU A 182 19.39 0.65 -3.38
N TYR A 183 19.41 1.60 -2.45
CA TYR A 183 19.91 2.95 -2.68
C TYR A 183 21.34 2.97 -3.25
N GLU A 184 22.24 2.23 -2.63
CA GLU A 184 23.63 2.12 -3.12
C GLU A 184 23.71 1.44 -4.51
N THR A 185 22.81 0.48 -4.78
CA THR A 185 22.75 -0.18 -6.10
C THR A 185 22.26 0.81 -7.17
N LEU A 186 21.26 1.61 -6.89
CA LEU A 186 20.73 2.64 -7.81
C LEU A 186 21.80 3.66 -8.17
N LYS A 187 22.53 4.21 -7.19
CA LYS A 187 23.62 5.18 -7.41
C LYS A 187 24.74 4.62 -8.31
N LYS A 188 25.01 3.31 -8.24
CA LYS A 188 26.06 2.64 -9.03
C LYS A 188 25.59 2.19 -10.41
N THR A 189 24.28 2.00 -10.59
CA THR A 189 23.74 1.34 -11.79
C THR A 189 23.13 2.33 -12.77
N CYS A 190 22.41 3.34 -12.28
CA CYS A 190 21.71 4.31 -13.12
C CYS A 190 22.67 5.38 -13.68
N ASN A 191 22.27 5.96 -14.82
CA ASN A 191 22.95 7.07 -15.47
C ASN A 191 22.97 8.31 -14.57
N HIS A 192 24.00 9.12 -14.74
CA HIS A 192 24.23 10.35 -13.96
C HIS A 192 23.03 11.32 -13.99
N ASN A 193 22.36 11.43 -15.14
CA ASN A 193 21.24 12.34 -15.36
C ASN A 193 19.88 11.76 -14.99
N THR A 194 19.78 10.46 -14.72
CA THR A 194 18.53 9.81 -14.27
C THR A 194 18.08 10.44 -12.96
N LYS A 195 16.84 10.91 -12.91
CA LYS A 195 16.23 11.39 -11.67
C LYS A 195 15.86 10.21 -10.78
N LEU A 196 16.20 10.33 -9.51
CA LEU A 196 15.81 9.41 -8.46
C LEU A 196 15.08 10.19 -7.36
N CYS A 197 13.83 9.84 -7.11
CA CYS A 197 13.09 10.30 -5.94
C CYS A 197 13.07 9.18 -4.89
N ILE A 198 13.35 9.54 -3.65
CA ILE A 198 13.26 8.67 -2.48
C ILE A 198 12.26 9.28 -1.52
N ALA A 199 11.16 8.58 -1.28
CA ALA A 199 10.09 8.99 -0.38
C ALA A 199 10.00 8.00 0.78
N SER A 200 10.40 8.43 1.96
CA SER A 200 10.45 7.59 3.17
C SER A 200 9.57 8.14 4.29
N ASN A 201 9.01 7.24 5.11
CA ASN A 201 8.14 7.54 6.24
C ASN A 201 6.97 8.47 5.86
N ILE A 202 6.39 8.27 4.68
CA ILE A 202 5.30 9.11 4.15
C ILE A 202 4.16 9.17 5.17
N THR A 203 3.71 10.40 5.49
CA THR A 203 2.72 10.76 6.51
C THR A 203 3.20 10.70 7.96
N GLU A 204 4.41 10.26 8.23
CA GLU A 204 4.96 10.24 9.59
C GLU A 204 5.71 11.54 9.92
N GLU A 205 5.96 11.81 11.20
CA GLU A 205 6.69 13.00 11.66
C GLU A 205 8.06 13.18 10.99
N HIS A 206 8.71 12.05 10.65
CA HIS A 206 10.02 12.04 10.00
C HIS A 206 9.93 11.75 8.50
N GLU A 207 8.83 12.19 7.85
CA GLU A 207 8.68 12.12 6.42
C GLU A 207 9.85 12.81 5.69
N SER A 208 10.38 12.16 4.68
CA SER A 208 11.42 12.73 3.83
C SER A 208 11.18 12.34 2.39
N ILE A 209 10.95 13.34 1.52
CA ILE A 209 10.77 13.15 0.09
C ILE A 209 11.78 14.02 -0.64
N ILE A 210 12.75 13.38 -1.29
CA ILE A 210 13.86 14.08 -1.96
C ILE A 210 13.99 13.55 -3.38
N SER A 211 13.92 14.45 -4.35
CA SER A 211 14.07 14.17 -5.78
C SER A 211 15.31 14.86 -6.33
N LYS A 212 16.27 14.10 -6.85
CA LYS A 212 17.54 14.58 -7.38
C LYS A 212 18.02 13.68 -8.53
N THR A 213 18.97 14.18 -9.33
CA THR A 213 19.69 13.32 -10.27
C THR A 213 20.62 12.34 -9.55
N ILE A 214 20.91 11.23 -10.18
CA ILE A 214 21.89 10.26 -9.64
C ILE A 214 23.25 10.93 -9.39
N GLY A 215 23.64 11.89 -10.23
CA GLY A 215 24.87 12.65 -10.03
C GLY A 215 24.89 13.44 -8.72
N GLU A 216 23.80 14.08 -8.38
CA GLU A 216 23.66 14.79 -7.10
C GLU A 216 23.60 13.82 -5.90
N TRP A 217 22.95 12.65 -6.07
CA TRP A 217 22.86 11.63 -5.03
C TRP A 217 24.21 10.98 -4.66
N LYS A 218 25.20 11.01 -5.57
CA LYS A 218 26.53 10.37 -5.32
C LYS A 218 27.19 10.86 -4.03
N ASN A 219 27.04 12.13 -3.72
CA ASN A 219 27.67 12.76 -2.56
C ASN A 219 26.78 12.78 -1.30
N ILE A 220 25.55 12.25 -1.41
CA ILE A 220 24.60 12.23 -0.30
C ILE A 220 24.65 10.87 0.38
N ARG A 221 24.83 10.91 1.71
CA ARG A 221 24.66 9.74 2.57
C ARG A 221 23.26 9.82 3.18
N LEU A 222 22.47 8.78 2.96
CA LEU A 222 21.11 8.68 3.49
C LEU A 222 20.98 7.34 4.20
N ASP A 223 20.45 7.35 5.42
CA ASP A 223 20.11 6.11 6.13
C ASP A 223 18.60 5.84 6.01
N LEU A 224 18.28 4.76 5.31
CA LEU A 224 16.93 4.25 5.06
C LEU A 224 16.64 2.95 5.83
N ASN A 225 17.53 2.58 6.76
CA ASN A 225 17.33 1.34 7.52
C ASN A 225 16.06 1.44 8.37
N LYS A 226 15.23 0.42 8.30
CA LYS A 226 13.93 0.31 8.98
C LYS A 226 12.90 1.41 8.63
N LYS A 227 13.11 2.16 7.55
CA LYS A 227 12.17 3.19 7.08
C LYS A 227 11.35 2.65 5.92
N PRO A 228 10.01 2.61 6.00
CA PRO A 228 9.18 2.36 4.81
C PRO A 228 9.53 3.36 3.71
N THR A 229 9.84 2.89 2.51
CA THR A 229 10.39 3.76 1.47
C THR A 229 9.89 3.35 0.09
N ILE A 230 9.47 4.34 -0.69
CA ILE A 230 9.15 4.24 -2.11
C ILE A 230 10.28 4.90 -2.91
N PHE A 231 10.70 4.24 -3.98
CA PHE A 231 11.71 4.73 -4.92
C PHE A 231 11.07 4.97 -6.28
N LEU A 232 11.42 6.09 -6.92
CA LEU A 232 10.96 6.42 -8.26
C LEU A 232 12.15 6.84 -9.12
N ILE A 233 12.17 6.40 -10.39
CA ILE A 233 13.15 6.86 -11.39
C ILE A 233 12.45 7.37 -12.65
N SER A 234 13.05 8.40 -13.26
CA SER A 234 12.64 8.95 -14.56
C SER A 234 13.83 9.47 -15.36
#